data_e35e5ce32e3eb58ef56925cf146e2d9f
#
_entry.id   e35e5ce32e3eb58ef56925cf146e2d9f
#
_cell.length_a   1.000
_cell.length_b   1.000
_cell.length_c   1.000
_cell.angle_alpha   90.00
_cell.angle_beta   90.00
_cell.angle_gamma   90.00
#
_symmetry.space_group_name_H-M   'P 1'
#
loop_
_entity.id
_entity.type
_entity.pdbx_description
1 polymer ?
#
loop_
_entity_poly.entity_id
_entity_poly.type
_entity_poly.pdbx_seq_one_letter_code
_entity_poly.pdbx_strand_id
1 'polypeptide(L)'
;MAGRSRVTRDAILETAARIISETGAASMTFQTLGETLGVTKQAIIYWFPSKSDLTRALILPALELEADAVVTALKRVKTGRKAIEIFLRTLVAFHLEDFGRFRLIYVSAQFDTQVWQVAGLPHVADSIHDVTSRMYGALESVLAQSPDIANPRSARTTAVATHMAAIGALSMLSLADAIHDPMVHASDTLIDAIVALATGRVLKRVG
;
A
#
# COMPACT_ATOMS: atom_id res chain seq x y z
N MET A 1 43.03 -3.51 12.15
CA MET A 1 42.07 -2.40 12.02
C MET A 1 41.02 -2.83 11.02
N ALA A 2 39.86 -3.25 11.49
CA ALA A 2 38.75 -3.61 10.60
C ALA A 2 38.23 -2.31 9.93
N GLY A 3 38.26 -2.27 8.59
CA GLY A 3 37.77 -1.16 7.83
C GLY A 3 36.31 -0.91 8.21
N ARG A 4 35.97 0.29 8.69
CA ARG A 4 34.60 0.72 8.92
C ARG A 4 33.86 0.56 7.59
N SER A 5 33.03 -0.45 7.48
CA SER A 5 32.11 -0.62 6.35
C SER A 5 31.29 0.68 6.27
N ARG A 6 31.41 1.37 5.14
CA ARG A 6 30.66 2.61 4.90
C ARG A 6 29.20 2.20 4.65
N VAL A 7 28.32 2.41 5.63
CA VAL A 7 26.90 2.10 5.46
C VAL A 7 26.34 2.85 4.25
N THR A 8 25.57 2.16 3.43
CA THR A 8 24.90 2.74 2.26
C THR A 8 23.45 3.02 2.56
N ARG A 9 22.85 3.92 1.78
CA ARG A 9 21.43 4.25 1.86
C ARG A 9 20.56 3.00 1.70
N ASP A 10 20.89 2.14 0.75
CA ASP A 10 20.14 0.94 0.44
C ASP A 10 20.22 -0.09 1.56
N ALA A 11 21.41 -0.30 2.15
CA ALA A 11 21.56 -1.17 3.32
C ALA A 11 20.73 -0.72 4.53
N ILE A 12 20.56 0.60 4.72
CA ILE A 12 19.70 1.14 5.76
C ILE A 12 18.23 0.82 5.44
N LEU A 13 17.79 1.03 4.20
CA LEU A 13 16.41 0.76 3.78
C LEU A 13 16.07 -0.73 3.89
N GLU A 14 16.93 -1.62 3.40
CA GLU A 14 16.75 -3.08 3.50
C GLU A 14 16.65 -3.53 4.97
N THR A 15 17.54 -3.02 5.81
CA THR A 15 17.53 -3.35 7.26
C THR A 15 16.26 -2.80 7.93
N ALA A 16 15.84 -1.59 7.61
CA ALA A 16 14.62 -0.99 8.15
C ALA A 16 13.37 -1.77 7.72
N ALA A 17 13.26 -2.15 6.44
CA ALA A 17 12.16 -2.97 5.94
C ALA A 17 12.10 -4.32 6.67
N ARG A 18 13.24 -4.98 6.88
CA ARG A 18 13.33 -6.24 7.61
C ARG A 18 12.90 -6.09 9.07
N ILE A 19 13.39 -5.09 9.80
CA ILE A 19 12.97 -4.82 11.18
C ILE A 19 11.45 -4.61 11.26
N ILE A 20 10.88 -3.81 10.35
CA ILE A 20 9.43 -3.57 10.31
C ILE A 20 8.66 -4.86 10.06
N SER A 21 9.13 -5.70 9.17
CA SER A 21 8.50 -6.99 8.85
C SER A 21 8.55 -7.97 10.03
N GLU A 22 9.69 -8.05 10.72
CA GLU A 22 9.92 -9.04 11.79
C GLU A 22 9.35 -8.61 13.14
N THR A 23 9.46 -7.33 13.49
CA THR A 23 9.18 -6.82 14.84
C THR A 23 8.20 -5.65 14.90
N GLY A 24 7.72 -5.21 13.75
CA GLY A 24 6.79 -4.08 13.61
C GLY A 24 7.45 -2.71 13.54
N ALA A 25 6.69 -1.73 13.07
CA ALA A 25 7.17 -0.37 12.81
C ALA A 25 7.64 0.38 14.08
N ALA A 26 7.10 0.05 15.24
CA ALA A 26 7.50 0.66 16.51
C ALA A 26 8.96 0.34 16.87
N SER A 27 9.44 -0.85 16.52
CA SER A 27 10.82 -1.31 16.78
C SER A 27 11.86 -0.67 15.85
N MET A 28 11.42 -0.08 14.74
CA MET A 28 12.31 0.59 13.79
C MET A 28 12.69 1.97 14.31
N THR A 29 13.84 2.04 14.98
CA THR A 29 14.45 3.27 15.46
C THR A 29 15.83 3.46 14.85
N PHE A 30 16.35 4.68 14.85
CA PHE A 30 17.72 4.94 14.39
C PHE A 30 18.77 4.25 15.27
N GLN A 31 18.44 4.02 16.53
CA GLN A 31 19.30 3.27 17.44
C GLN A 31 19.35 1.80 17.03
N THR A 32 18.20 1.15 16.88
CA THR A 32 18.09 -0.26 16.45
C THR A 32 18.76 -0.50 15.09
N LEU A 33 18.57 0.43 14.13
CA LEU A 33 19.23 0.38 12.84
C LEU A 33 20.76 0.45 12.96
N GLY A 34 21.26 1.39 13.78
CA GLY A 34 22.70 1.55 14.02
C GLY A 34 23.30 0.29 14.64
N GLU A 35 22.67 -0.28 15.64
CA GLU A 35 23.08 -1.51 16.30
C GLU A 35 23.10 -2.70 15.33
N THR A 36 22.03 -2.86 14.55
CA THR A 36 21.92 -3.96 13.57
C THR A 36 22.96 -3.86 12.45
N LEU A 37 23.27 -2.65 12.00
CA LEU A 37 24.26 -2.40 10.95
C LEU A 37 25.70 -2.24 11.45
N GLY A 38 25.92 -2.24 12.77
CA GLY A 38 27.24 -2.03 13.37
C GLY A 38 27.78 -0.60 13.14
N VAL A 39 26.88 0.39 13.05
CA VAL A 39 27.23 1.81 12.82
C VAL A 39 26.61 2.70 13.87
N THR A 40 27.05 3.94 13.94
CA THR A 40 26.51 4.92 14.88
C THR A 40 25.15 5.44 14.41
N LYS A 41 24.29 5.85 15.35
CA LYS A 41 23.04 6.57 15.04
C LYS A 41 23.29 7.78 14.12
N GLN A 42 24.40 8.48 14.27
CA GLN A 42 24.76 9.62 13.43
C GLN A 42 25.02 9.22 11.97
N ALA A 43 25.53 8.01 11.73
CA ALA A 43 25.69 7.50 10.37
C ALA A 43 24.33 7.28 9.67
N ILE A 44 23.31 6.88 10.44
CA ILE A 44 21.93 6.75 9.92
C ILE A 44 21.34 8.13 9.64
N ILE A 45 21.47 9.08 10.60
CA ILE A 45 20.96 10.45 10.47
C ILE A 45 21.60 11.20 9.27
N TYR A 46 22.83 10.90 8.91
CA TYR A 46 23.45 11.44 7.71
C TYR A 46 22.67 11.11 6.42
N TRP A 47 22.13 9.91 6.32
CA TRP A 47 21.34 9.46 5.17
C TRP A 47 19.87 9.85 5.26
N PHE A 48 19.33 9.80 6.47
CA PHE A 48 17.91 10.08 6.75
C PHE A 48 17.84 11.03 7.95
N PRO A 49 17.72 12.33 7.72
CA PRO A 49 17.69 13.33 8.80
C PRO A 49 16.56 13.10 9.82
N SER A 50 15.46 12.51 9.40
CA SER A 50 14.33 12.20 10.26
C SER A 50 13.80 10.77 10.01
N LYS A 51 13.04 10.24 10.99
CA LYS A 51 12.31 8.97 10.83
C LYS A 51 11.32 9.05 9.67
N SER A 52 10.71 10.20 9.47
CA SER A 52 9.77 10.46 8.37
C SER A 52 10.45 10.35 7.00
N ASP A 53 11.69 10.85 6.85
CA ASP A 53 12.45 10.72 5.61
C ASP A 53 12.76 9.25 5.29
N LEU A 54 13.12 8.48 6.32
CA LEU A 54 13.36 7.05 6.19
C LEU A 54 12.07 6.31 5.80
N THR A 55 10.96 6.57 6.51
CA THR A 55 9.66 5.94 6.25
C THR A 55 9.15 6.27 4.85
N ARG A 56 9.26 7.52 4.42
CA ARG A 56 8.92 7.92 3.06
C ARG A 56 9.74 7.18 2.02
N ALA A 57 11.06 7.08 2.24
CA ALA A 57 11.94 6.37 1.32
C ALA A 57 11.65 4.87 1.22
N LEU A 58 11.03 4.30 2.25
CA LEU A 58 10.54 2.90 2.24
C LEU A 58 9.21 2.76 1.52
N ILE A 59 8.26 3.67 1.78
CA ILE A 59 6.87 3.55 1.32
C ILE A 59 6.72 3.98 -0.14
N LEU A 60 7.34 5.08 -0.55
CA LEU A 60 7.08 5.69 -1.86
C LEU A 60 7.36 4.76 -3.04
N PRO A 61 8.48 4.02 -3.10
CA PRO A 61 8.73 3.08 -4.20
C PRO A 61 7.68 1.96 -4.28
N ALA A 62 7.19 1.49 -3.14
CA ALA A 62 6.16 0.45 -3.09
C ALA A 62 4.80 0.97 -3.56
N LEU A 63 4.44 2.22 -3.20
CA LEU A 63 3.25 2.90 -3.69
C LEU A 63 3.32 3.17 -5.20
N GLU A 64 4.49 3.53 -5.73
CA GLU A 64 4.70 3.71 -7.17
C GLU A 64 4.47 2.41 -7.93
N LEU A 65 5.01 1.29 -7.45
CA LEU A 65 4.79 -0.03 -8.04
C LEU A 65 3.31 -0.44 -8.01
N GLU A 66 2.63 -0.18 -6.90
CA GLU A 66 1.19 -0.43 -6.75
C GLU A 66 0.38 0.38 -7.77
N ALA A 67 0.65 1.69 -7.85
CA ALA A 67 -0.05 2.57 -8.79
C ALA A 67 0.22 2.16 -10.23
N ASP A 68 1.45 1.79 -10.58
CA ASP A 68 1.82 1.35 -11.91
C ASP A 68 1.14 0.03 -12.31
N ALA A 69 1.01 -0.91 -11.36
CA ALA A 69 0.28 -2.16 -11.57
C ALA A 69 -1.20 -1.87 -11.91
N VAL A 70 -1.87 -1.04 -11.10
CA VAL A 70 -3.27 -0.65 -11.30
C VAL A 70 -3.47 0.12 -12.62
N VAL A 71 -2.66 1.15 -12.86
CA VAL A 71 -2.74 1.95 -14.07
C VAL A 71 -2.55 1.09 -15.32
N THR A 72 -1.59 0.16 -15.26
CA THR A 72 -1.32 -0.75 -16.38
C THR A 72 -2.48 -1.71 -16.62
N ALA A 73 -3.06 -2.27 -15.56
CA ALA A 73 -4.20 -3.19 -15.67
C ALA A 73 -5.45 -2.50 -16.26
N LEU A 74 -5.62 -1.20 -16.01
CA LEU A 74 -6.78 -0.44 -16.48
C LEU A 74 -6.66 0.09 -17.92
N LYS A 75 -5.47 0.12 -18.53
CA LYS A 75 -5.22 0.77 -19.87
C LYS A 75 -6.18 0.37 -20.99
N ARG A 76 -6.68 -0.85 -20.99
CA ARG A 76 -7.55 -1.40 -22.06
C ARG A 76 -8.98 -1.67 -21.61
N VAL A 77 -9.33 -1.31 -20.39
CA VAL A 77 -10.67 -1.54 -19.84
C VAL A 77 -11.63 -0.48 -20.37
N LYS A 78 -12.83 -0.92 -20.78
CA LYS A 78 -13.83 -0.05 -21.45
C LYS A 78 -15.10 0.16 -20.65
N THR A 79 -15.37 -0.68 -19.63
CA THR A 79 -16.60 -0.60 -18.84
C THR A 79 -16.30 -0.39 -17.38
N GLY A 80 -17.12 0.40 -16.68
CA GLY A 80 -16.91 0.77 -15.30
C GLY A 80 -16.94 -0.42 -14.36
N ARG A 81 -17.86 -1.35 -14.55
CA ARG A 81 -17.92 -2.57 -13.75
C ARG A 81 -16.67 -3.42 -13.89
N LYS A 82 -16.13 -3.54 -15.12
CA LYS A 82 -14.88 -4.27 -15.33
C LYS A 82 -13.69 -3.52 -14.77
N ALA A 83 -13.70 -2.19 -14.79
CA ALA A 83 -12.66 -1.37 -14.19
C ALA A 83 -12.62 -1.53 -12.66
N ILE A 84 -13.76 -1.52 -11.99
CA ILE A 84 -13.87 -1.79 -10.55
C ILE A 84 -13.32 -3.20 -10.23
N GLU A 85 -13.75 -4.21 -10.97
CA GLU A 85 -13.28 -5.59 -10.80
C GLU A 85 -11.76 -5.68 -10.96
N ILE A 86 -11.20 -5.14 -12.04
CA ILE A 86 -9.76 -5.18 -12.33
C ILE A 86 -8.98 -4.42 -11.27
N PHE A 87 -9.44 -3.24 -10.87
CA PHE A 87 -8.80 -2.45 -9.81
C PHE A 87 -8.71 -3.24 -8.51
N LEU A 88 -9.84 -3.80 -8.03
CA LEU A 88 -9.89 -4.60 -6.81
C LEU A 88 -8.95 -5.80 -6.87
N ARG A 89 -9.02 -6.59 -7.96
CA ARG A 89 -8.20 -7.79 -8.11
C ARG A 89 -6.72 -7.46 -8.21
N THR A 90 -6.35 -6.42 -8.96
CA THR A 90 -4.95 -6.03 -9.12
C THR A 90 -4.36 -5.58 -7.78
N LEU A 91 -5.09 -4.73 -7.04
CA LEU A 91 -4.61 -4.23 -5.76
C LEU A 91 -4.47 -5.36 -4.72
N VAL A 92 -5.49 -6.22 -4.66
CA VAL A 92 -5.46 -7.36 -3.72
C VAL A 92 -4.34 -8.33 -4.10
N ALA A 93 -4.21 -8.73 -5.36
CA ALA A 93 -3.14 -9.63 -5.80
C ALA A 93 -1.75 -9.06 -5.48
N PHE A 94 -1.53 -7.76 -5.74
CA PHE A 94 -0.28 -7.08 -5.45
C PHE A 94 0.15 -7.19 -3.98
N HIS A 95 -0.79 -7.14 -3.05
CA HIS A 95 -0.51 -7.22 -1.62
C HIS A 95 -0.57 -8.63 -1.03
N LEU A 96 -1.31 -9.56 -1.65
CA LEU A 96 -1.30 -10.96 -1.23
C LEU A 96 0.08 -11.62 -1.45
N GLU A 97 0.87 -11.12 -2.41
CA GLU A 97 2.24 -11.58 -2.62
C GLU A 97 3.18 -11.21 -1.46
N ASP A 98 2.89 -10.11 -0.74
CA ASP A 98 3.72 -9.59 0.34
C ASP A 98 2.89 -8.76 1.33
N PHE A 99 2.38 -9.39 2.37
CA PHE A 99 1.69 -8.68 3.45
C PHE A 99 2.61 -7.75 4.27
N GLY A 100 3.92 -7.98 4.27
CA GLY A 100 4.88 -7.05 4.88
C GLY A 100 4.83 -5.68 4.19
N ARG A 101 4.77 -5.67 2.87
CA ARG A 101 4.57 -4.47 2.06
C ARG A 101 3.23 -3.78 2.36
N PHE A 102 2.15 -4.55 2.45
CA PHE A 102 0.83 -4.00 2.84
C PHE A 102 0.87 -3.34 4.21
N ARG A 103 1.42 -4.03 5.20
CA ARG A 103 1.55 -3.50 6.57
C ARG A 103 2.42 -2.24 6.62
N LEU A 104 3.49 -2.19 5.84
CA LEU A 104 4.35 -1.02 5.75
C LEU A 104 3.59 0.20 5.22
N ILE A 105 2.85 0.04 4.12
CA ILE A 105 2.17 1.16 3.44
C ILE A 105 0.95 1.63 4.23
N TYR A 106 0.07 0.70 4.64
CA TYR A 106 -1.27 1.04 5.12
C TYR A 106 -1.45 0.89 6.62
N VAL A 107 -0.75 -0.05 7.26
CA VAL A 107 -0.94 -0.31 8.69
C VAL A 107 0.02 0.52 9.54
N SER A 108 1.32 0.55 9.20
CA SER A 108 2.32 1.31 9.96
C SER A 108 1.99 2.80 10.04
N ALA A 109 1.46 3.35 8.97
CA ALA A 109 1.07 4.75 8.87
C ALA A 109 -0.06 5.14 9.84
N GLN A 110 -0.91 4.20 10.23
CA GLN A 110 -2.03 4.45 11.16
C GLN A 110 -1.57 4.60 12.61
N PHE A 111 -0.46 3.95 12.96
CA PHE A 111 0.04 3.91 14.35
C PHE A 111 1.16 4.89 14.63
N ASP A 112 1.79 5.46 13.61
CA ASP A 112 2.84 6.47 13.74
C ASP A 112 2.41 7.78 13.08
N THR A 113 1.51 8.49 13.75
CA THR A 113 0.99 9.78 13.27
C THR A 113 2.09 10.84 13.12
N GLN A 114 3.21 10.70 13.84
CA GLN A 114 4.34 11.64 13.71
C GLN A 114 5.03 11.55 12.35
N VAL A 115 4.96 10.42 11.67
CA VAL A 115 5.48 10.24 10.30
C VAL A 115 4.80 11.20 9.33
N TRP A 116 3.51 11.51 9.57
CA TRP A 116 2.70 12.36 8.71
C TRP A 116 2.58 13.80 9.20
N GLN A 117 2.90 14.05 10.49
CA GLN A 117 2.71 15.34 11.15
C GLN A 117 3.99 16.20 11.17
N VAL A 118 5.03 15.89 10.41
CA VAL A 118 6.21 16.75 10.36
C VAL A 118 5.80 18.11 9.80
N ALA A 119 5.49 19.00 10.74
CA ALA A 119 5.18 20.39 10.48
C ALA A 119 6.31 21.01 9.64
N GLY A 120 5.98 21.48 8.45
CA GLY A 120 6.91 22.22 7.61
C GLY A 120 7.45 21.50 6.37
N LEU A 121 7.03 20.28 6.06
CA LEU A 121 7.38 19.60 4.82
C LEU A 121 6.13 19.29 3.96
N PRO A 122 5.61 20.27 3.20
CA PRO A 122 4.49 20.04 2.27
C PRO A 122 4.80 18.94 1.25
N HIS A 123 6.06 18.76 0.89
CA HIS A 123 6.48 17.85 -0.18
C HIS A 123 6.31 16.33 0.08
N VAL A 124 6.11 15.89 1.32
CA VAL A 124 5.92 14.45 1.61
C VAL A 124 4.50 14.01 1.30
N ALA A 125 3.53 14.78 1.80
CA ALA A 125 2.12 14.57 1.48
C ALA A 125 1.87 14.72 -0.02
N ASP A 126 2.54 15.67 -0.67
CA ASP A 126 2.43 15.91 -2.11
C ASP A 126 2.87 14.69 -2.92
N SER A 127 4.02 14.09 -2.64
CA SER A 127 4.51 12.92 -3.39
C SER A 127 3.59 11.70 -3.27
N ILE A 128 3.06 11.41 -2.08
CA ILE A 128 2.10 10.32 -1.87
C ILE A 128 0.78 10.65 -2.55
N HIS A 129 0.35 11.91 -2.44
CA HIS A 129 -0.87 12.39 -3.07
C HIS A 129 -0.79 12.30 -4.59
N ASP A 130 0.35 12.64 -5.19
CA ASP A 130 0.59 12.52 -6.63
C ASP A 130 0.48 11.08 -7.11
N VAL A 131 1.11 10.14 -6.41
CA VAL A 131 1.07 8.71 -6.76
C VAL A 131 -0.35 8.15 -6.63
N THR A 132 -1.02 8.41 -5.51
CA THR A 132 -2.39 7.92 -5.27
C THR A 132 -3.39 8.61 -6.21
N SER A 133 -3.19 9.89 -6.53
CA SER A 133 -4.03 10.60 -7.49
C SER A 133 -3.92 10.05 -8.90
N ARG A 134 -2.74 9.59 -9.31
CA ARG A 134 -2.53 8.90 -10.60
C ARG A 134 -3.32 7.58 -10.64
N MET A 135 -3.29 6.80 -9.58
CA MET A 135 -4.04 5.54 -9.46
C MET A 135 -5.55 5.77 -9.50
N TYR A 136 -6.06 6.72 -8.70
CA TYR A 136 -7.48 7.09 -8.70
C TYR A 136 -7.92 7.68 -10.03
N GLY A 137 -7.11 8.55 -10.63
CA GLY A 137 -7.41 9.17 -11.91
C GLY A 137 -7.55 8.17 -13.04
N ALA A 138 -6.78 7.08 -13.02
CA ALA A 138 -6.90 6.00 -13.99
C ALA A 138 -8.27 5.30 -13.89
N LEU A 139 -8.73 4.95 -12.68
CA LEU A 139 -10.05 4.35 -12.50
C LEU A 139 -11.16 5.36 -12.79
N GLU A 140 -11.07 6.58 -12.25
CA GLU A 140 -12.03 7.67 -12.48
C GLU A 140 -12.26 7.94 -13.97
N SER A 141 -11.19 7.97 -14.78
CA SER A 141 -11.28 8.19 -16.22
C SER A 141 -12.11 7.12 -16.93
N VAL A 142 -11.96 5.85 -16.56
CA VAL A 142 -12.77 4.76 -17.13
C VAL A 142 -14.22 4.88 -16.65
N LEU A 143 -14.44 5.15 -15.36
CA LEU A 143 -15.79 5.26 -14.79
C LEU A 143 -16.58 6.42 -15.41
N ALA A 144 -15.94 7.58 -15.60
CA ALA A 144 -16.57 8.77 -16.15
C ALA A 144 -17.01 8.61 -17.61
N GLN A 145 -16.33 7.73 -18.36
CA GLN A 145 -16.63 7.47 -19.78
C GLN A 145 -17.48 6.23 -20.00
N SER A 146 -17.84 5.53 -18.92
CA SER A 146 -18.48 4.22 -19.02
C SER A 146 -19.99 4.32 -19.11
N PRO A 147 -20.64 3.66 -20.09
CA PRO A 147 -22.07 3.67 -20.27
C PRO A 147 -22.83 2.88 -19.18
N ASP A 148 -22.13 2.04 -18.43
CA ASP A 148 -22.72 1.20 -17.37
C ASP A 148 -22.67 1.86 -15.97
N ILE A 149 -22.18 3.10 -15.88
CA ILE A 149 -22.17 3.91 -14.67
C ILE A 149 -23.23 5.01 -14.79
N ALA A 150 -24.23 4.96 -13.93
CA ALA A 150 -25.41 5.83 -14.02
C ALA A 150 -25.11 7.32 -13.77
N ASN A 151 -24.06 7.65 -13.01
CA ASN A 151 -23.71 9.02 -12.66
C ASN A 151 -22.19 9.27 -12.76
N PRO A 152 -21.69 9.82 -13.88
CA PRO A 152 -20.27 10.14 -14.05
C PRO A 152 -19.72 11.10 -12.99
N ARG A 153 -20.57 11.95 -12.37
CA ARG A 153 -20.13 12.88 -11.31
C ARG A 153 -19.69 12.16 -10.03
N SER A 154 -20.07 10.90 -9.87
CA SER A 154 -19.64 10.05 -8.74
C SER A 154 -18.37 9.25 -9.04
N ALA A 155 -17.75 9.38 -10.21
CA ALA A 155 -16.62 8.57 -10.63
C ALA A 155 -15.45 8.64 -9.64
N ARG A 156 -15.07 9.84 -9.19
CA ARG A 156 -14.02 10.01 -8.17
C ARG A 156 -14.38 9.35 -6.85
N THR A 157 -15.60 9.57 -6.35
CA THR A 157 -16.09 8.95 -5.11
C THR A 157 -16.10 7.43 -5.22
N THR A 158 -16.54 6.90 -6.37
CA THR A 158 -16.53 5.45 -6.64
C THR A 158 -15.12 4.90 -6.67
N ALA A 159 -14.16 5.60 -7.29
CA ALA A 159 -12.76 5.19 -7.32
C ALA A 159 -12.16 5.10 -5.90
N VAL A 160 -12.39 6.11 -5.07
CA VAL A 160 -11.94 6.14 -3.67
C VAL A 160 -12.62 5.03 -2.87
N ALA A 161 -13.94 4.86 -2.99
CA ALA A 161 -14.68 3.81 -2.28
C ALA A 161 -14.21 2.40 -2.69
N THR A 162 -13.87 2.19 -3.97
CA THR A 162 -13.31 0.94 -4.47
C THR A 162 -11.96 0.64 -3.81
N HIS A 163 -11.10 1.65 -3.69
CA HIS A 163 -9.83 1.50 -2.97
C HIS A 163 -10.04 1.19 -1.49
N MET A 164 -10.93 1.92 -0.82
CA MET A 164 -11.27 1.65 0.59
C MET A 164 -11.77 0.22 0.81
N ALA A 165 -12.58 -0.31 -0.11
CA ALA A 165 -13.04 -1.70 -0.04
C ALA A 165 -11.87 -2.70 -0.17
N ALA A 166 -10.93 -2.46 -1.09
CA ALA A 166 -9.73 -3.28 -1.23
C ALA A 166 -8.86 -3.26 0.04
N ILE A 167 -8.60 -2.06 0.59
CA ILE A 167 -7.79 -1.91 1.81
C ILE A 167 -8.48 -2.56 3.02
N GLY A 168 -9.80 -2.44 3.13
CA GLY A 168 -10.58 -3.13 4.18
C GLY A 168 -10.46 -4.66 4.10
N ALA A 169 -10.59 -5.22 2.90
CA ALA A 169 -10.39 -6.64 2.66
C ALA A 169 -8.96 -7.09 3.01
N LEU A 170 -7.96 -6.37 2.50
CA LEU A 170 -6.55 -6.65 2.76
C LEU A 170 -6.20 -6.54 4.25
N SER A 171 -6.80 -5.59 4.97
CA SER A 171 -6.60 -5.46 6.42
C SER A 171 -7.07 -6.71 7.16
N MET A 172 -8.22 -7.26 6.79
CA MET A 172 -8.73 -8.50 7.41
C MET A 172 -7.89 -9.72 7.01
N LEU A 173 -7.50 -9.84 5.74
CA LEU A 173 -6.64 -10.92 5.26
C LEU A 173 -5.25 -10.88 5.92
N SER A 174 -4.67 -9.69 6.02
CA SER A 174 -3.38 -9.49 6.69
C SER A 174 -3.42 -9.76 8.19
N LEU A 175 -4.55 -9.48 8.85
CA LEU A 175 -4.76 -9.84 10.25
C LEU A 175 -4.85 -11.35 10.41
N ALA A 176 -5.65 -12.02 9.58
CA ALA A 176 -5.78 -13.48 9.61
C ALA A 176 -4.42 -14.18 9.39
N ASP A 177 -3.63 -13.68 8.43
CA ASP A 177 -2.26 -14.14 8.20
C ASP A 177 -1.38 -13.98 9.46
N ALA A 178 -1.43 -12.81 10.10
CA ALA A 178 -0.60 -12.51 11.26
C ALA A 178 -0.91 -13.36 12.50
N ILE A 179 -2.17 -13.78 12.68
CA ILE A 179 -2.60 -14.62 13.82
C ILE A 179 -2.72 -16.10 13.45
N HIS A 180 -2.32 -16.47 12.22
CA HIS A 180 -2.44 -17.82 11.67
C HIS A 180 -3.87 -18.38 11.77
N ASP A 181 -4.87 -17.51 11.52
CA ASP A 181 -6.27 -17.91 11.52
C ASP A 181 -6.54 -18.85 10.32
N PRO A 182 -7.00 -20.09 10.54
CA PRO A 182 -7.43 -20.95 9.45
C PRO A 182 -8.73 -20.43 8.86
N MET A 183 -8.64 -19.43 7.98
CA MET A 183 -9.81 -18.82 7.35
C MET A 183 -10.72 -19.88 6.70
N VAL A 184 -11.99 -19.84 7.07
CA VAL A 184 -13.02 -20.77 6.57
C VAL A 184 -13.24 -20.60 5.06
N HIS A 185 -12.94 -19.42 4.51
CA HIS A 185 -13.12 -19.10 3.09
C HIS A 185 -11.80 -18.78 2.42
N ALA A 186 -11.59 -19.33 1.23
CA ALA A 186 -10.45 -18.98 0.40
C ALA A 186 -10.47 -17.48 0.05
N SER A 187 -9.30 -16.84 0.01
CA SER A 187 -9.16 -15.42 -0.30
C SER A 187 -9.83 -15.04 -1.63
N ASP A 188 -9.73 -15.90 -2.66
CA ASP A 188 -10.37 -15.67 -3.96
C ASP A 188 -11.89 -15.61 -3.86
N THR A 189 -12.51 -16.49 -3.05
CA THR A 189 -13.96 -16.49 -2.82
C THR A 189 -14.42 -15.19 -2.17
N LEU A 190 -13.66 -14.67 -1.20
CA LEU A 190 -13.97 -13.39 -0.54
C LEU A 190 -13.80 -12.22 -1.49
N ILE A 191 -12.76 -12.24 -2.32
CA ILE A 191 -12.53 -11.21 -3.35
C ILE A 191 -13.67 -11.22 -4.37
N ASP A 192 -14.10 -12.39 -4.82
CA ASP A 192 -15.25 -12.54 -5.73
C ASP A 192 -16.54 -11.96 -5.12
N ALA A 193 -16.76 -12.18 -3.84
CA ALA A 193 -17.90 -11.62 -3.12
C ALA A 193 -17.82 -10.08 -3.05
N ILE A 194 -16.66 -9.52 -2.75
CA ILE A 194 -16.43 -8.06 -2.70
C ILE A 194 -16.63 -7.44 -4.09
N VAL A 195 -16.08 -8.07 -5.14
CA VAL A 195 -16.29 -7.63 -6.53
C VAL A 195 -17.75 -7.65 -6.89
N ALA A 196 -18.47 -8.72 -6.53
CA ALA A 196 -19.91 -8.84 -6.79
C ALA A 196 -20.71 -7.73 -6.10
N LEU A 197 -20.43 -7.46 -4.82
CA LEU A 197 -21.03 -6.36 -4.08
C LEU A 197 -20.73 -4.98 -4.71
N ALA A 198 -19.47 -4.73 -5.04
CA ALA A 198 -19.02 -3.45 -5.60
C ALA A 198 -19.57 -3.19 -7.02
N THR A 199 -19.85 -4.25 -7.78
CA THR A 199 -20.34 -4.14 -9.17
C THR A 199 -21.86 -4.38 -9.31
N GLY A 200 -22.57 -4.63 -8.20
CA GLY A 200 -24.00 -4.94 -8.22
C GLY A 200 -24.34 -6.27 -8.88
N ARG A 201 -23.41 -7.22 -8.91
CA ARG A 201 -23.66 -8.58 -9.40
C ARG A 201 -24.26 -9.42 -8.28
N VAL A 202 -25.31 -10.19 -8.61
CA VAL A 202 -25.83 -11.21 -7.68
C VAL A 202 -24.83 -12.37 -7.63
N LEU A 203 -24.40 -12.75 -6.45
CA LEU A 203 -23.59 -13.95 -6.25
C LEU A 203 -24.39 -15.17 -6.71
N LYS A 204 -23.85 -15.93 -7.65
CA LYS A 204 -24.41 -17.25 -7.98
C LYS A 204 -24.27 -18.13 -6.74
N ARG A 205 -25.38 -18.81 -6.34
CA ARG A 205 -25.30 -19.83 -5.30
C ARG A 205 -24.20 -20.82 -5.69
N VAL A 206 -23.24 -20.97 -4.82
CA VAL A 206 -22.30 -22.09 -4.88
C VAL A 206 -23.10 -23.29 -4.42
N GLY A 207 -23.36 -24.24 -5.36
CA GLY A 207 -24.03 -25.51 -5.08
C GLY A 207 -23.09 -26.46 -4.35
#